data_88c8b2df45d9f046ff9f0f7bc8dc1905
#
_entry.id   88c8b2df45d9f046ff9f0f7bc8dc1905
#
_cell.length_a   1.000
_cell.length_b   1.000
_cell.length_c   1.000
_cell.angle_alpha   90.00
_cell.angle_beta   90.00
_cell.angle_gamma   90.00
#
_symmetry.space_group_name_H-M   'P 1'
#
loop_
_entity.id
_entity.type
_entity.pdbx_description
1 polymer ?
#
loop_
_entity_poly.entity_id
_entity_poly.type
_entity_poly.pdbx_seq_one_letter_code
_entity_poly.pdbx_strand_id
1 'polypeptide(L)'
;NNYYSILAQAKDTNDSVRFKYEDAYRKVTSGTKGGSSDQLGMYWQLHLAYDDGYNFKTYEDYGEQRKNLIFARIDSYARDISRAPAPDGVKLTLDGADKDNKLMRLACAAAEKNVLEFFTRWGMIPDAVTRKYAEQFDAEERTIYYINDEARAYRAEGGSSIAESVEVAATAHQDETDPGRVT
;
A
#
# COMPACT_ATOMS: atom_id res chain seq x y z
N ASN A 1 4.88 10.93 6.30
CA ASN A 1 4.83 11.13 7.75
C ASN A 1 3.88 10.15 8.46
N ASN A 2 2.68 9.97 7.95
CA ASN A 2 1.68 9.07 8.54
C ASN A 2 2.11 7.60 8.60
N TYR A 3 2.73 7.08 7.55
CA TYR A 3 3.25 5.71 7.52
C TYR A 3 4.25 5.45 8.66
N TYR A 4 5.24 6.31 8.83
CA TYR A 4 6.25 6.15 9.88
C TYR A 4 5.64 6.21 11.29
N SER A 5 4.58 6.98 11.46
CA SER A 5 3.84 7.02 12.73
C SER A 5 3.14 5.70 13.05
N ILE A 6 2.55 5.04 12.03
CA ILE A 6 1.93 3.71 12.21
C ILE A 6 3.01 2.66 12.48
N LEU A 7 4.11 2.71 11.74
CA LEU A 7 5.22 1.78 11.91
C LEU A 7 5.80 1.87 13.34
N ALA A 8 5.96 3.08 13.86
CA ALA A 8 6.40 3.29 15.24
C ALA A 8 5.43 2.70 16.26
N GLN A 9 4.12 2.88 16.06
CA GLN A 9 3.11 2.31 16.95
C GLN A 9 3.11 0.78 16.91
N ALA A 10 3.18 0.19 15.74
CA ALA A 10 3.25 -1.26 15.58
C ALA A 10 4.51 -1.83 16.27
N LYS A 11 5.63 -1.08 16.23
CA LYS A 11 6.86 -1.45 16.88
C LYS A 11 6.79 -1.42 18.41
N ASP A 12 6.10 -0.45 18.97
CA ASP A 12 5.93 -0.31 20.41
C ASP A 12 4.95 -1.32 21.02
N THR A 13 4.55 -2.33 20.26
CA THR A 13 3.56 -3.35 20.67
C THR A 13 2.21 -2.74 21.06
N ASN A 14 1.92 -1.55 20.60
CA ASN A 14 0.63 -0.93 20.83
C ASN A 14 -0.39 -1.54 19.87
N ASP A 15 -1.29 -2.36 20.41
CA ASP A 15 -2.36 -3.02 19.67
C ASP A 15 -3.41 -2.04 19.12
N SER A 16 -3.39 -0.79 19.56
CA SER A 16 -4.26 0.25 19.02
C SER A 16 -3.62 0.95 17.82
N VAL A 17 -3.80 0.39 16.64
CA VAL A 17 -3.56 1.16 15.42
C VAL A 17 -4.54 2.32 15.31
N ARG A 18 -4.10 3.44 14.72
CA ARG A 18 -4.90 4.67 14.60
C ARG A 18 -6.08 4.56 13.64
N PHE A 19 -6.27 3.42 13.01
CA PHE A 19 -7.38 3.17 12.09
C PHE A 19 -8.01 1.82 12.42
N LYS A 20 -9.24 1.63 11.96
CA LYS A 20 -9.95 0.36 12.03
C LYS A 20 -10.04 -0.22 10.63
N TYR A 21 -9.79 -1.51 10.48
CA TYR A 21 -9.92 -2.17 9.19
C TYR A 21 -11.35 -2.13 8.63
N GLU A 22 -12.37 -2.20 9.49
CA GLU A 22 -13.75 -2.01 9.07
C GLU A 22 -13.99 -0.68 8.34
N ASP A 23 -13.36 0.40 8.81
CA ASP A 23 -13.45 1.69 8.15
C ASP A 23 -12.69 1.69 6.82
N ALA A 24 -11.50 1.05 6.77
CA ALA A 24 -10.74 0.87 5.54
C ALA A 24 -11.54 0.08 4.50
N TYR A 25 -12.13 -1.06 4.88
CA TYR A 25 -12.94 -1.89 3.98
C TYR A 25 -14.18 -1.18 3.47
N ARG A 26 -14.85 -0.44 4.33
CA ARG A 26 -15.99 0.39 3.92
C ARG A 26 -15.59 1.44 2.87
N LYS A 27 -14.41 2.02 3.01
CA LYS A 27 -13.87 2.99 2.04
C LYS A 27 -13.53 2.33 0.71
N VAL A 28 -12.79 1.24 0.72
CA VAL A 28 -12.39 0.55 -0.52
C VAL A 28 -13.57 -0.08 -1.24
N THR A 29 -14.59 -0.52 -0.52
CA THR A 29 -15.82 -1.07 -1.11
C THR A 29 -16.66 0.04 -1.77
N SER A 30 -16.76 1.20 -1.12
CA SER A 30 -17.52 2.34 -1.67
C SER A 30 -16.75 3.14 -2.73
N GLY A 31 -15.43 2.94 -2.85
CA GLY A 31 -14.56 3.77 -3.70
C GLY A 31 -14.52 5.24 -3.28
N THR A 32 -14.76 5.51 -2.00
CA THR A 32 -14.90 6.89 -1.50
C THR A 32 -13.61 7.34 -0.83
N LYS A 33 -13.05 8.44 -1.32
CA LYS A 33 -11.86 9.03 -0.72
C LYS A 33 -12.17 9.52 0.69
N GLY A 34 -11.45 8.97 1.67
CA GLY A 34 -11.51 9.40 3.06
C GLY A 34 -10.63 10.60 3.38
N GLY A 35 -10.76 11.12 4.59
CA GLY A 35 -9.85 12.11 5.15
C GLY A 35 -8.44 11.55 5.39
N SER A 36 -7.52 12.39 5.88
CA SER A 36 -6.13 11.98 6.09
C SER A 36 -5.95 10.86 7.12
N SER A 37 -6.82 10.77 8.11
CA SER A 37 -6.83 9.67 9.08
C SER A 37 -7.29 8.35 8.47
N ASP A 38 -8.25 8.41 7.55
CA ASP A 38 -8.76 7.21 6.88
C ASP A 38 -7.71 6.59 5.94
N GLN A 39 -6.80 7.41 5.41
CA GLN A 39 -5.72 6.97 4.54
C GLN A 39 -4.58 6.22 5.27
N LEU A 40 -4.59 6.19 6.60
CA LEU A 40 -3.57 5.44 7.35
C LEU A 40 -3.63 3.95 7.02
N GLY A 41 -4.83 3.39 6.88
CA GLY A 41 -5.04 2.01 6.45
C GLY A 41 -4.47 1.73 5.07
N MET A 42 -4.62 2.68 4.13
CA MET A 42 -4.04 2.58 2.79
C MET A 42 -2.52 2.44 2.82
N TYR A 43 -1.83 3.29 3.58
CA TYR A 43 -0.37 3.19 3.69
C TYR A 43 0.06 1.88 4.34
N TRP A 44 -0.67 1.44 5.36
CA TRP A 44 -0.38 0.19 6.04
C TRP A 44 -0.61 -1.02 5.14
N GLN A 45 -1.68 -1.04 4.34
CA GLN A 45 -1.94 -2.09 3.37
C GLN A 45 -0.84 -2.20 2.31
N LEU A 46 -0.30 -1.09 1.81
CA LEU A 46 0.85 -1.10 0.91
C LEU A 46 2.09 -1.71 1.59
N HIS A 47 2.33 -1.37 2.86
CA HIS A 47 3.41 -1.97 3.64
C HIS A 47 3.23 -3.49 3.76
N LEU A 48 2.06 -3.95 4.16
CA LEU A 48 1.78 -5.38 4.28
C LEU A 48 1.94 -6.12 2.95
N ALA A 49 1.55 -5.50 1.85
CA ALA A 49 1.59 -6.12 0.53
C ALA A 49 3.01 -6.29 -0.03
N TYR A 50 3.92 -5.36 0.28
CA TYR A 50 5.23 -5.28 -0.40
C TYR A 50 6.43 -5.44 0.53
N ASP A 51 6.23 -5.44 1.82
CA ASP A 51 7.30 -5.58 2.81
C ASP A 51 7.20 -6.93 3.56
N ASP A 52 6.75 -7.97 2.86
CA ASP A 52 6.59 -9.32 3.40
C ASP A 52 7.89 -9.85 3.98
N GLY A 53 7.78 -10.46 5.16
CA GLY A 53 8.93 -10.99 5.89
C GLY A 53 9.77 -9.93 6.61
N TYR A 54 9.46 -8.63 6.47
CA TYR A 54 10.15 -7.60 7.22
C TYR A 54 9.69 -7.57 8.68
N ASN A 55 10.59 -7.88 9.58
CA ASN A 55 10.34 -7.78 11.01
C ASN A 55 10.75 -6.39 11.54
N PHE A 56 9.81 -5.47 11.60
CA PHE A 56 10.03 -4.11 12.08
C PHE A 56 10.28 -4.00 13.59
N LYS A 57 10.16 -5.10 14.36
CA LYS A 57 10.46 -5.13 15.80
C LYS A 57 11.94 -5.42 16.09
N THR A 58 12.67 -5.99 15.16
CA THR A 58 14.10 -6.18 15.30
C THR A 58 14.87 -5.02 14.69
N TYR A 59 15.93 -4.58 15.37
CA TYR A 59 16.78 -3.49 14.88
C TYR A 59 18.00 -3.96 14.12
N GLU A 60 18.35 -5.23 14.26
CA GLU A 60 19.64 -5.74 13.79
C GLU A 60 19.85 -5.55 12.31
N ASP A 61 18.79 -5.74 11.50
CA ASP A 61 18.84 -5.58 10.06
C ASP A 61 18.16 -4.31 9.53
N TYR A 62 17.71 -3.42 10.42
CA TYR A 62 16.96 -2.24 10.03
C TYR A 62 17.66 -1.38 8.98
N GLY A 63 18.99 -1.25 9.08
CA GLY A 63 19.80 -0.44 8.19
C GLY A 63 19.79 -0.92 6.75
N GLU A 64 19.87 -2.22 6.52
CA GLU A 64 19.92 -2.82 5.18
C GLU A 64 18.50 -3.10 4.63
N GLN A 65 17.65 -3.72 5.42
CA GLN A 65 16.28 -4.05 5.00
C GLN A 65 15.45 -2.80 4.72
N ARG A 66 15.65 -1.73 5.49
CA ARG A 66 14.94 -0.46 5.33
C ARG A 66 15.02 0.11 3.91
N LYS A 67 16.14 -0.07 3.23
CA LYS A 67 16.34 0.46 1.87
C LYS A 67 15.39 -0.16 0.85
N ASN A 68 14.92 -1.37 1.11
CA ASN A 68 14.07 -2.14 0.22
C ASN A 68 12.58 -2.02 0.55
N LEU A 69 12.21 -1.39 1.67
CA LEU A 69 10.81 -1.19 2.02
C LEU A 69 10.10 -0.29 1.00
N ILE A 70 8.82 -0.55 0.76
CA ILE A 70 8.02 0.16 -0.26
C ILE A 70 8.11 1.70 -0.08
N PHE A 71 7.96 2.22 1.13
CA PHE A 71 8.01 3.66 1.38
C PHE A 71 9.42 4.23 1.32
N ALA A 72 10.46 3.45 1.62
CA ALA A 72 11.84 3.88 1.40
C ALA A 72 12.16 4.02 -0.08
N ARG A 73 11.63 3.13 -0.93
CA ARG A 73 11.74 3.23 -2.39
C ARG A 73 10.94 4.43 -2.92
N ILE A 74 9.72 4.64 -2.46
CA ILE A 74 8.90 5.82 -2.77
C ILE A 74 9.68 7.10 -2.47
N ASP A 75 10.24 7.23 -1.27
CA ASP A 75 11.03 8.39 -0.87
C ASP A 75 12.30 8.56 -1.71
N SER A 76 12.95 7.47 -2.06
CA SER A 76 14.15 7.49 -2.92
C SER A 76 13.82 8.04 -4.32
N TYR A 77 12.73 7.56 -4.93
CA TYR A 77 12.31 8.04 -6.25
C TYR A 77 11.73 9.46 -6.21
N ALA A 78 11.07 9.84 -5.13
CA ALA A 78 10.61 11.22 -4.95
C ALA A 78 11.76 12.24 -4.90
N ARG A 79 12.93 11.83 -4.39
CA ARG A 79 14.14 12.66 -4.35
C ARG A 79 14.93 12.66 -5.64
N ASP A 80 14.90 11.55 -6.36
CA ASP A 80 15.60 11.38 -7.63
C ASP A 80 14.78 10.48 -8.57
N ILE A 81 13.90 11.11 -9.35
CA ILE A 81 13.01 10.43 -10.28
C ILE A 81 13.75 9.71 -11.41
N SER A 82 15.01 10.08 -11.68
CA SER A 82 15.81 9.43 -12.73
C SER A 82 16.14 7.96 -12.41
N ARG A 83 16.03 7.58 -11.13
CA ARG A 83 16.26 6.22 -10.64
C ARG A 83 15.03 5.31 -10.75
N ALA A 84 13.86 5.88 -11.02
CA ALA A 84 12.63 5.11 -11.12
C ALA A 84 12.66 4.18 -12.34
N PRO A 85 12.12 2.96 -12.22
CA PRO A 85 12.06 2.02 -13.33
C PRO A 85 11.20 2.54 -14.47
N ALA A 86 11.61 2.23 -15.70
CA ALA A 86 10.91 2.59 -16.93
C ALA A 86 11.07 1.44 -17.95
N PRO A 87 10.47 0.27 -17.70
CA PRO A 87 10.69 -0.93 -18.52
C PRO A 87 10.35 -0.73 -19.99
N ASP A 88 9.31 0.03 -20.29
CA ASP A 88 8.92 0.38 -21.67
C ASP A 88 9.37 1.79 -22.10
N GLY A 89 10.31 2.38 -21.34
CA GLY A 89 10.87 3.68 -21.66
C GLY A 89 10.01 4.89 -21.25
N VAL A 90 8.85 4.67 -20.60
CA VAL A 90 8.02 5.76 -20.07
C VAL A 90 8.61 6.24 -18.75
N LYS A 91 9.30 7.37 -18.77
CA LYS A 91 9.96 7.91 -17.60
C LYS A 91 8.96 8.47 -16.58
N LEU A 92 9.28 8.28 -15.29
CA LEU A 92 8.54 8.91 -14.20
C LEU A 92 8.63 10.43 -14.33
N THR A 93 7.50 11.10 -14.18
CA THR A 93 7.42 12.55 -13.99
C THR A 93 6.47 12.87 -12.84
N LEU A 94 6.81 13.88 -12.05
CA LEU A 94 5.97 14.37 -10.97
C LEU A 94 5.46 15.79 -11.25
N ASP A 95 5.93 16.41 -12.31
CA ASP A 95 5.56 17.77 -12.70
C ASP A 95 4.08 17.85 -13.07
N GLY A 96 3.41 18.89 -12.58
CA GLY A 96 1.99 19.14 -12.86
C GLY A 96 1.02 18.16 -12.20
N ALA A 97 1.51 17.11 -11.54
CA ALA A 97 0.65 16.15 -10.85
C ALA A 97 0.19 16.66 -9.49
N ASP A 98 -1.03 16.38 -9.12
CA ASP A 98 -1.52 16.54 -7.75
C ASP A 98 -0.88 15.50 -6.80
N LYS A 99 -1.22 15.59 -5.50
CA LYS A 99 -0.65 14.72 -4.47
C LYS A 99 -0.97 13.24 -4.70
N ASP A 100 -2.19 12.95 -5.14
CA ASP A 100 -2.66 11.59 -5.35
C ASP A 100 -1.94 10.96 -6.56
N ASN A 101 -1.85 11.69 -7.65
CA ASN A 101 -1.16 11.23 -8.86
C ASN A 101 0.35 11.07 -8.65
N LYS A 102 0.98 11.95 -7.85
CA LYS A 102 2.38 11.77 -7.43
C LYS A 102 2.55 10.46 -6.64
N LEU A 103 1.69 10.22 -5.66
CA LEU A 103 1.74 8.99 -4.85
C LEU A 103 1.53 7.75 -5.71
N MET A 104 0.52 7.74 -6.57
CA MET A 104 0.22 6.60 -7.44
C MET A 104 1.39 6.25 -8.36
N ARG A 105 2.00 7.25 -9.01
CA ARG A 105 3.17 7.03 -9.88
C ARG A 105 4.37 6.49 -9.10
N LEU A 106 4.67 7.08 -7.95
CA LEU A 106 5.77 6.64 -7.07
C LEU A 106 5.53 5.24 -6.50
N ALA A 107 4.28 4.91 -6.16
CA ALA A 107 3.94 3.58 -5.67
C ALA A 107 4.07 2.52 -6.77
N CYS A 108 3.62 2.80 -7.99
CA CYS A 108 3.85 1.90 -9.12
C CYS A 108 5.34 1.67 -9.37
N ALA A 109 6.15 2.74 -9.33
CA ALA A 109 7.60 2.64 -9.45
C ALA A 109 8.22 1.78 -8.34
N ALA A 110 7.80 2.01 -7.10
CA ALA A 110 8.36 1.31 -5.93
C ALA A 110 7.92 -0.16 -5.85
N ALA A 111 6.69 -0.44 -6.23
CA ALA A 111 6.16 -1.80 -6.29
C ALA A 111 6.64 -2.58 -7.52
N GLU A 112 7.07 -1.88 -8.57
CA GLU A 112 7.28 -2.44 -9.91
C GLU A 112 6.05 -3.22 -10.40
N LYS A 113 4.87 -2.71 -10.03
CA LYS A 113 3.55 -3.23 -10.38
C LYS A 113 2.59 -2.08 -10.69
N ASN A 114 1.61 -2.35 -11.54
CA ASN A 114 0.49 -1.45 -11.71
C ASN A 114 -0.48 -1.63 -10.53
N VAL A 115 -0.38 -0.72 -9.56
CA VAL A 115 -1.20 -0.72 -8.34
C VAL A 115 -2.36 0.29 -8.43
N LEU A 116 -2.77 0.71 -9.62
CA LEU A 116 -3.80 1.73 -9.76
C LEU A 116 -5.17 1.25 -9.29
N GLU A 117 -5.48 -0.03 -9.42
CA GLU A 117 -6.74 -0.56 -8.88
C GLU A 117 -6.82 -0.33 -7.37
N PHE A 118 -5.75 -0.63 -6.63
CA PHE A 118 -5.68 -0.36 -5.20
C PHE A 118 -6.05 1.09 -4.86
N PHE A 119 -5.42 2.04 -5.54
CA PHE A 119 -5.70 3.47 -5.29
C PHE A 119 -7.09 3.91 -5.73
N THR A 120 -7.60 3.32 -6.81
CA THR A 120 -8.97 3.59 -7.28
C THR A 120 -10.00 3.10 -6.27
N ARG A 121 -9.77 1.95 -5.65
CA ARG A 121 -10.59 1.46 -4.54
C ARG A 121 -10.57 2.41 -3.33
N TRP A 122 -9.46 3.07 -3.09
CA TRP A 122 -9.33 4.12 -2.07
C TRP A 122 -9.88 5.49 -2.52
N GLY A 123 -10.59 5.55 -3.66
CA GLY A 123 -11.24 6.75 -4.18
C GLY A 123 -10.31 7.76 -4.84
N MET A 124 -9.10 7.35 -5.23
CA MET A 124 -8.19 8.19 -6.00
C MET A 124 -8.44 8.01 -7.51
N ILE A 125 -8.26 9.08 -8.27
CA ILE A 125 -8.51 9.07 -9.71
C ILE A 125 -7.18 9.30 -10.45
N PRO A 126 -6.62 8.27 -11.12
CA PRO A 126 -5.40 8.43 -11.89
C PRO A 126 -5.65 9.29 -13.14
N ASP A 127 -4.78 10.26 -13.40
CA ASP A 127 -4.76 11.02 -14.62
C ASP A 127 -4.16 10.21 -15.80
N ALA A 128 -4.21 10.76 -17.01
CA ALA A 128 -3.71 10.08 -18.20
C ALA A 128 -2.21 9.78 -18.14
N VAL A 129 -1.41 10.66 -17.53
CA VAL A 129 0.04 10.47 -17.38
C VAL A 129 0.32 9.36 -16.37
N THR A 130 -0.44 9.31 -15.29
CA THR A 130 -0.34 8.26 -14.27
C THR A 130 -0.69 6.89 -14.84
N ARG A 131 -1.79 6.79 -15.62
CA ARG A 131 -2.14 5.54 -16.31
C ARG A 131 -1.03 5.09 -17.26
N LYS A 132 -0.56 5.98 -18.11
CA LYS A 132 0.50 5.68 -19.06
C LYS A 132 1.79 5.21 -18.38
N TYR A 133 2.15 5.79 -17.25
CA TYR A 133 3.31 5.33 -16.48
C TYR A 133 3.08 3.95 -15.87
N ALA A 134 1.91 3.71 -15.31
CA ALA A 134 1.58 2.45 -14.65
C ALA A 134 1.41 1.27 -15.63
N GLU A 135 0.95 1.53 -16.86
CA GLU A 135 0.69 0.51 -17.89
C GLU A 135 1.95 -0.26 -18.31
N GLN A 136 3.13 0.27 -18.05
CA GLN A 136 4.40 -0.44 -18.34
C GLN A 136 4.75 -1.53 -17.31
N PHE A 137 3.98 -1.65 -16.25
CA PHE A 137 4.16 -2.69 -15.22
C PHE A 137 3.01 -3.69 -15.27
N ASP A 138 3.30 -4.94 -14.94
CA ASP A 138 2.27 -5.95 -14.75
C ASP A 138 1.27 -5.52 -13.67
N ALA A 139 0.00 -5.83 -13.86
CA ALA A 139 -1.04 -5.55 -12.87
C ALA A 139 -0.75 -6.25 -11.52
N GLU A 140 -1.11 -5.59 -10.43
CA GLU A 140 -1.18 -6.26 -9.13
C GLU A 140 -2.49 -7.08 -9.08
N GLU A 141 -2.35 -8.39 -9.16
CA GLU A 141 -3.50 -9.30 -9.22
C GLU A 141 -4.09 -9.62 -7.83
N ARG A 142 -3.34 -9.34 -6.76
CA ARG A 142 -3.81 -9.56 -5.40
C ARG A 142 -4.77 -8.44 -4.98
N THR A 143 -5.76 -8.79 -4.18
CA THR A 143 -6.72 -7.82 -3.61
C THR A 143 -6.14 -7.11 -2.40
N ILE A 144 -4.99 -6.43 -2.59
CA ILE A 144 -4.21 -5.81 -1.52
C ILE A 144 -4.97 -4.74 -0.73
N TYR A 145 -6.07 -4.24 -1.27
CA TYR A 145 -6.97 -3.31 -0.58
C TYR A 145 -7.85 -3.97 0.49
N TYR A 146 -7.83 -5.30 0.61
CA TYR A 146 -8.45 -6.07 1.71
C TYR A 146 -7.42 -6.70 2.65
N ILE A 147 -6.13 -6.53 2.42
CA ILE A 147 -5.09 -7.09 3.29
C ILE A 147 -5.16 -6.47 4.68
N ASN A 148 -4.96 -7.29 5.70
CA ASN A 148 -4.85 -6.84 7.08
C ASN A 148 -3.84 -7.67 7.88
N ASP A 149 -3.46 -7.16 9.03
CA ASP A 149 -2.57 -7.79 10.00
C ASP A 149 -3.27 -8.06 11.35
N GLU A 150 -4.57 -8.18 11.33
CA GLU A 150 -5.34 -8.51 12.54
C GLU A 150 -5.03 -9.93 13.04
N ALA A 151 -4.44 -10.76 12.20
CA ALA A 151 -3.86 -12.02 12.64
C ALA A 151 -2.90 -11.74 13.81
N ARG A 152 -3.24 -12.27 14.95
CA ARG A 152 -2.55 -12.00 16.22
C ARG A 152 -1.06 -12.33 16.16
N ALA A 153 -0.67 -13.38 15.46
CA ALA A 153 0.70 -13.79 15.27
C ALA A 153 1.53 -12.71 14.55
N TYR A 154 0.96 -12.06 13.53
CA TYR A 154 1.65 -11.02 12.78
C TYR A 154 2.11 -9.87 13.69
N ARG A 155 1.21 -9.35 14.52
CA ARG A 155 1.52 -8.22 15.42
C ARG A 155 2.43 -8.63 16.57
N ALA A 156 2.20 -9.79 17.17
CA ALA A 156 2.96 -10.26 18.34
C ALA A 156 4.41 -10.58 17.99
N GLU A 157 4.68 -11.14 16.84
CA GLU A 157 6.00 -11.61 16.41
C GLU A 157 6.73 -10.65 15.47
N GLY A 158 6.07 -9.55 15.12
CA GLY A 158 6.67 -8.53 14.24
C GLY A 158 6.63 -8.86 12.78
N GLY A 159 5.81 -9.76 12.39
CA GLY A 159 5.55 -10.13 11.01
C GLY A 159 5.22 -11.62 10.89
N SER A 160 4.17 -11.94 10.22
CA SER A 160 3.79 -13.28 9.82
C SER A 160 3.65 -13.33 8.30
N SER A 161 3.23 -14.45 7.78
CA SER A 161 2.98 -14.58 6.35
C SER A 161 1.90 -13.59 5.90
N ILE A 162 2.26 -12.73 4.99
CA ILE A 162 1.33 -11.79 4.34
C ILE A 162 0.21 -12.54 3.59
N ALA A 163 0.49 -13.74 3.10
CA ALA A 163 -0.50 -14.55 2.41
C ALA A 163 -1.69 -14.90 3.31
N GLU A 164 -1.45 -15.20 4.58
CA GLU A 164 -2.53 -15.47 5.54
C GLU A 164 -3.38 -14.21 5.79
N SER A 165 -2.74 -13.06 5.94
CA SER A 165 -3.44 -11.80 6.13
C SER A 165 -4.33 -11.43 4.94
N VAL A 166 -3.83 -11.63 3.73
CA VAL A 166 -4.59 -11.38 2.49
C VAL A 166 -5.79 -12.30 2.39
N GLU A 167 -5.60 -13.59 2.65
CA GLU A 167 -6.66 -14.59 2.50
C GLU A 167 -7.82 -14.35 3.47
N VAL A 168 -7.50 -14.07 4.72
CA VAL A 168 -8.51 -13.75 5.75
C VAL A 168 -9.30 -12.50 5.38
N ALA A 169 -8.65 -11.44 4.95
CA ALA A 169 -9.32 -10.21 4.58
C ALA A 169 -10.23 -10.39 3.35
N ALA A 170 -9.74 -11.05 2.32
CA ALA A 170 -10.49 -11.30 1.11
C ALA A 170 -11.77 -12.10 1.39
N THR A 171 -11.66 -13.16 2.18
CA THR A 171 -12.80 -14.04 2.51
C THR A 171 -13.83 -13.32 3.38
N ALA A 172 -13.40 -12.51 4.34
CA ALA A 172 -14.30 -11.85 5.28
C ALA A 172 -15.14 -10.74 4.65
N HIS A 173 -14.63 -10.07 3.61
CA HIS A 173 -15.26 -8.83 3.11
C HIS A 173 -15.73 -8.87 1.66
N GLN A 174 -15.27 -9.80 0.85
CA GLN A 174 -15.74 -9.93 -0.52
C GLN A 174 -17.19 -10.43 -0.62
N ASP A 175 -17.66 -11.17 0.36
CA ASP A 175 -18.98 -11.80 0.30
C ASP A 175 -20.14 -10.90 0.67
N GLU A 176 -19.93 -9.88 1.50
CA GLU A 176 -21.03 -9.13 2.08
C GLU A 176 -21.32 -7.78 1.43
N THR A 177 -20.34 -7.14 0.81
CA THR A 177 -20.50 -5.71 0.47
C THR A 177 -19.85 -5.23 -0.82
N ASP A 178 -19.20 -6.07 -1.61
CA ASP A 178 -18.57 -5.63 -2.86
C ASP A 178 -19.61 -5.54 -4.01
N PRO A 179 -20.07 -4.33 -4.41
CA PRO A 179 -21.03 -4.19 -5.48
C PRO A 179 -20.50 -4.58 -6.86
N GLY A 180 -19.21 -4.84 -6.98
CA GLY A 180 -18.57 -5.29 -8.21
C GLY A 180 -18.52 -6.81 -8.38
N ARG A 181 -18.96 -7.58 -7.40
CA ARG A 181 -19.02 -9.03 -7.51
C ARG A 181 -20.27 -9.42 -8.29
N VAL A 182 -20.10 -9.72 -9.55
CA VAL A 182 -21.12 -10.40 -10.35
C VAL A 182 -21.11 -11.87 -9.94
N THR A 183 -22.19 -12.32 -9.32
CA THR A 183 -22.46 -13.73 -9.03
C THR A 183 -22.62 -14.53 -10.33
#